data_3f3ddaa5116402360295e8ff9bf255da
#
_entry.id   3f3ddaa5116402360295e8ff9bf255da
#
_cell.length_a   1.000
_cell.length_b   1.000
_cell.length_c   1.000
_cell.angle_alpha   90.00
_cell.angle_beta   90.00
_cell.angle_gamma   90.00
#
_symmetry.space_group_name_H-M   'P 1'
#
loop_
_entity.id
_entity.type
_entity.pdbx_description
1 polymer ?
#
loop_
_entity_poly.entity_id
_entity_poly.type
_entity_poly.pdbx_seq_one_letter_code
_entity_poly.pdbx_strand_id
1 'polypeptide(L)'
;QLSESISSFAQENFESMKYLDFSLDLQEKLKPTFSIMSVNEIMKIDSGTIFNQTSLNNHDSDQTLNIGFGSRKLLNDNTLLLGANTFFDHQFSENHQRVGAGVEAITSIFDVRANYYNALSGRKTNDTGTIERAMDGWDLRADYHLPIKQDVNIFVSAFEFENPESASSYKETGNKYGADAKLGNFLLEGGYQDDNQANDYWFGNITYVVNFGSGEKDTSSNLTSLTDVSDKLYQPVKRENKIRVVKISASGLVAGGF
;
A
#
# COMPACT_ATOMS: atom_id res chain seq x y z
N GLN A 1 -14.07 -1.52 23.28
CA GLN A 1 -15.07 -2.59 23.13
C GLN A 1 -15.08 -3.22 21.73
N LEU A 2 -15.30 -2.48 20.63
CA LEU A 2 -15.30 -3.06 19.29
C LEU A 2 -13.93 -3.65 18.92
N SER A 3 -12.84 -2.90 19.17
CA SER A 3 -11.48 -3.36 18.96
C SER A 3 -11.16 -4.60 19.79
N GLU A 4 -11.54 -4.62 21.06
CA GLU A 4 -11.33 -5.76 21.95
C GLU A 4 -12.11 -7.01 21.50
N SER A 5 -13.36 -6.83 21.04
CA SER A 5 -14.17 -7.94 20.52
C SER A 5 -13.61 -8.51 19.23
N ILE A 6 -13.12 -7.66 18.31
CA ILE A 6 -12.47 -8.11 17.07
C ILE A 6 -11.13 -8.80 17.42
N SER A 7 -10.36 -8.25 18.37
CA SER A 7 -9.09 -8.82 18.77
C SER A 7 -9.25 -10.20 19.41
N SER A 8 -10.22 -10.36 20.33
CA SER A 8 -10.48 -11.66 20.95
C SER A 8 -10.97 -12.70 19.93
N PHE A 9 -11.88 -12.34 19.04
CA PHE A 9 -12.34 -13.23 17.98
C PHE A 9 -11.19 -13.69 17.06
N ALA A 10 -10.31 -12.77 16.67
CA ALA A 10 -9.20 -13.10 15.80
C ALA A 10 -8.12 -13.92 16.52
N GLN A 11 -7.82 -13.65 17.80
CA GLN A 11 -6.90 -14.46 18.59
C GLN A 11 -7.40 -15.90 18.78
N GLU A 12 -8.71 -16.07 18.96
CA GLU A 12 -9.32 -17.40 19.12
C GLU A 12 -9.39 -18.21 17.80
N ASN A 13 -9.52 -17.53 16.65
CA ASN A 13 -9.79 -18.19 15.38
C ASN A 13 -8.62 -18.09 14.38
N PHE A 14 -7.70 -17.12 14.54
CA PHE A 14 -6.63 -16.83 13.60
C PHE A 14 -5.32 -16.47 14.30
N GLU A 15 -4.67 -17.43 14.95
CA GLU A 15 -3.38 -17.21 15.66
C GLU A 15 -2.30 -16.56 14.78
N SER A 16 -2.32 -16.79 13.47
CA SER A 16 -1.37 -16.23 12.51
C SER A 16 -1.62 -14.76 12.20
N MET A 17 -2.84 -14.23 12.42
CA MET A 17 -3.17 -12.85 12.12
C MET A 17 -2.49 -11.90 13.10
N LYS A 18 -1.66 -11.00 12.59
CA LYS A 18 -0.92 -10.02 13.38
C LYS A 18 -1.44 -8.60 13.18
N TYR A 19 -2.10 -8.33 12.07
CA TYR A 19 -2.61 -7.02 11.70
C TYR A 19 -3.90 -7.17 10.88
N LEU A 20 -4.87 -6.31 11.15
CA LEU A 20 -6.10 -6.18 10.38
C LEU A 20 -6.45 -4.70 10.30
N ASP A 21 -6.83 -4.22 9.14
CA ASP A 21 -7.33 -2.87 8.97
C ASP A 21 -8.58 -2.78 8.08
N PHE A 22 -9.27 -1.66 8.26
CA PHE A 22 -10.37 -1.20 7.44
C PHE A 22 -10.08 0.22 7.03
N SER A 23 -10.01 0.51 5.74
CA SER A 23 -9.68 1.84 5.28
C SER A 23 -10.70 2.45 4.32
N LEU A 24 -10.72 3.77 4.32
CA LEU A 24 -11.48 4.61 3.42
C LEU A 24 -10.53 5.58 2.74
N ASP A 25 -10.29 5.37 1.45
CA ASP A 25 -9.52 6.28 0.62
C ASP A 25 -10.46 7.30 -0.05
N LEU A 26 -10.10 8.55 0.09
CA LEU A 26 -10.78 9.69 -0.49
C LEU A 26 -9.84 10.36 -1.50
N GLN A 27 -10.35 10.63 -2.68
CA GLN A 27 -9.62 11.34 -3.72
C GLN A 27 -10.53 12.36 -4.38
N GLU A 28 -10.02 13.56 -4.60
CA GLU A 28 -10.77 14.58 -5.29
C GLU A 28 -11.26 14.10 -6.67
N LYS A 29 -12.51 14.35 -6.99
CA LYS A 29 -13.18 13.96 -8.25
C LYS A 29 -13.42 12.46 -8.46
N LEU A 30 -13.06 11.60 -7.52
CA LEU A 30 -13.33 10.17 -7.57
C LEU A 30 -14.25 9.72 -6.44
N LYS A 31 -14.90 8.58 -6.64
CA LYS A 31 -15.66 7.91 -5.58
C LYS A 31 -14.69 7.34 -4.54
N PRO A 32 -15.12 7.25 -3.27
CA PRO A 32 -14.33 6.63 -2.22
C PRO A 32 -13.98 5.17 -2.54
N THR A 33 -12.81 4.73 -2.07
CA THR A 33 -12.43 3.32 -2.06
C THR A 33 -12.48 2.79 -0.65
N PHE A 34 -13.17 1.68 -0.46
CA PHE A 34 -13.17 0.94 0.80
C PHE A 34 -12.23 -0.25 0.68
N SER A 35 -11.44 -0.51 1.72
CA SER A 35 -10.62 -1.72 1.75
C SER A 35 -10.60 -2.39 3.11
N ILE A 36 -10.33 -3.69 3.07
CA ILE A 36 -9.98 -4.51 4.23
C ILE A 36 -8.66 -5.20 3.92
N MET A 37 -7.74 -5.21 4.88
CA MET A 37 -6.42 -5.80 4.72
C MET A 37 -6.03 -6.57 5.98
N SER A 38 -5.33 -7.70 5.80
CA SER A 38 -4.71 -8.45 6.88
C SER A 38 -3.25 -8.75 6.59
N VAL A 39 -2.43 -8.80 7.65
CA VAL A 39 -1.08 -9.34 7.60
C VAL A 39 -1.02 -10.52 8.55
N ASN A 40 -0.61 -11.67 8.02
CA ASN A 40 -0.56 -12.93 8.75
C ASN A 40 0.87 -13.47 8.81
N GLU A 41 1.31 -13.89 9.99
CA GLU A 41 2.58 -14.59 10.13
C GLU A 41 2.45 -16.00 9.57
N ILE A 42 3.30 -16.36 8.61
CA ILE A 42 3.41 -17.72 8.11
C ILE A 42 4.43 -18.48 8.94
N MET A 43 5.59 -17.87 9.17
CA MET A 43 6.70 -18.51 9.88
C MET A 43 7.62 -17.47 10.49
N LYS A 44 8.03 -17.69 11.72
CA LYS A 44 9.16 -16.96 12.33
C LYS A 44 10.47 -17.48 11.79
N ILE A 45 11.38 -16.57 11.47
CA ILE A 45 12.77 -16.88 11.12
C ILE A 45 13.71 -16.17 12.10
N ASP A 46 15.00 -16.48 12.06
CA ASP A 46 15.98 -15.82 12.90
C ASP A 46 15.97 -14.30 12.65
N SER A 47 15.65 -13.56 13.73
CA SER A 47 15.49 -12.10 13.74
C SER A 47 14.48 -11.56 12.70
N GLY A 48 13.41 -12.32 12.38
CA GLY A 48 12.47 -11.88 11.37
C GLY A 48 11.24 -12.74 11.19
N THR A 49 10.56 -12.55 10.07
CA THR A 49 9.31 -13.25 9.74
C THR A 49 9.15 -13.47 8.24
N ILE A 50 8.44 -14.53 7.88
CA ILE A 50 7.79 -14.71 6.58
C ILE A 50 6.30 -14.46 6.82
N PHE A 51 5.69 -13.62 5.99
CA PHE A 51 4.31 -13.19 6.15
C PHE A 51 3.53 -13.26 4.84
N ASN A 52 2.21 -13.30 4.98
CA ASN A 52 1.25 -13.06 3.92
C ASN A 52 0.54 -11.73 4.17
N GLN A 53 0.29 -10.96 3.12
CA GLN A 53 -0.61 -9.81 3.15
C GLN A 53 -1.71 -10.03 2.14
N THR A 54 -2.97 -9.89 2.57
CA THR A 54 -4.13 -10.00 1.69
C THR A 54 -5.01 -8.78 1.88
N SER A 55 -5.44 -8.17 0.77
CA SER A 55 -6.42 -7.08 0.82
C SER A 55 -7.49 -7.22 -0.26
N LEU A 56 -8.68 -6.75 0.07
CA LEU A 56 -9.79 -6.57 -0.86
C LEU A 56 -10.15 -5.10 -0.89
N ASN A 57 -10.07 -4.50 -2.07
CA ASN A 57 -10.37 -3.10 -2.31
C ASN A 57 -11.64 -3.01 -3.18
N ASN A 58 -12.54 -2.12 -2.84
CA ASN A 58 -13.75 -1.86 -3.60
C ASN A 58 -13.83 -0.38 -3.98
N HIS A 59 -13.70 -0.08 -5.28
CA HIS A 59 -13.79 1.25 -5.85
C HIS A 59 -14.86 1.26 -6.94
N ASP A 60 -15.93 2.07 -6.77
CA ASP A 60 -17.00 2.23 -7.75
C ASP A 60 -17.57 0.93 -8.34
N SER A 61 -17.78 -0.08 -7.50
CA SER A 61 -18.16 -1.45 -7.85
C SER A 61 -17.04 -2.33 -8.42
N ASP A 62 -15.87 -1.78 -8.70
CA ASP A 62 -14.69 -2.56 -9.06
C ASP A 62 -14.02 -3.13 -7.82
N GLN A 63 -13.88 -4.43 -7.79
CA GLN A 63 -13.22 -5.13 -6.70
C GLN A 63 -11.85 -5.63 -7.15
N THR A 64 -10.83 -5.33 -6.34
CA THR A 64 -9.45 -5.80 -6.56
C THR A 64 -8.99 -6.60 -5.35
N LEU A 65 -8.63 -7.86 -5.58
CA LEU A 65 -7.98 -8.73 -4.60
C LEU A 65 -6.46 -8.64 -4.80
N ASN A 66 -5.74 -8.41 -3.70
CA ASN A 66 -4.29 -8.46 -3.65
C ASN A 66 -3.86 -9.58 -2.69
N ILE A 67 -3.00 -10.47 -3.15
CA ILE A 67 -2.41 -11.52 -2.32
C ILE A 67 -0.90 -11.40 -2.44
N GLY A 68 -0.23 -11.17 -1.32
CA GLY A 68 1.20 -10.98 -1.25
C GLY A 68 1.88 -11.88 -0.24
N PHE A 69 3.15 -12.17 -0.50
CA PHE A 69 4.06 -12.86 0.40
C PHE A 69 5.33 -12.03 0.54
N GLY A 70 5.85 -11.99 1.74
CA GLY A 70 7.06 -11.25 2.02
C GLY A 70 7.89 -11.88 3.12
N SER A 71 9.12 -11.41 3.21
CA SER A 71 10.03 -11.72 4.30
C SER A 71 10.62 -10.43 4.84
N ARG A 72 10.74 -10.33 6.15
CA ARG A 72 11.36 -9.20 6.87
C ARG A 72 12.40 -9.73 7.83
N LYS A 73 13.52 -9.01 7.92
CA LYS A 73 14.62 -9.31 8.84
C LYS A 73 15.06 -8.07 9.59
N LEU A 74 15.22 -8.20 10.90
CA LEU A 74 15.77 -7.18 11.77
C LEU A 74 17.29 -7.31 11.82
N LEU A 75 17.98 -6.19 11.72
CA LEU A 75 19.43 -6.05 11.70
C LEU A 75 19.85 -4.96 12.69
N ASN A 76 21.17 -4.92 13.01
CA ASN A 76 21.77 -3.87 13.84
C ASN A 76 21.03 -3.66 15.17
N ASP A 77 20.94 -4.71 15.97
CA ASP A 77 20.19 -4.69 17.25
C ASP A 77 18.75 -4.22 17.09
N ASN A 78 18.08 -4.70 16.03
CA ASN A 78 16.69 -4.39 15.66
C ASN A 78 16.43 -2.92 15.26
N THR A 79 17.44 -2.13 14.97
CA THR A 79 17.25 -0.72 14.56
C THR A 79 17.02 -0.53 13.06
N LEU A 80 17.22 -1.57 12.28
CA LEU A 80 16.95 -1.63 10.85
C LEU A 80 16.16 -2.87 10.50
N LEU A 81 15.02 -2.69 9.83
CA LEU A 81 14.25 -3.77 9.24
C LEU A 81 14.40 -3.71 7.72
N LEU A 82 14.87 -4.81 7.14
CA LEU A 82 14.87 -5.00 5.67
C LEU A 82 13.76 -5.97 5.29
N GLY A 83 13.04 -5.64 4.23
CA GLY A 83 11.95 -6.47 3.70
C GLY A 83 12.01 -6.62 2.18
N ALA A 84 11.52 -7.75 1.72
CA ALA A 84 11.24 -8.01 0.32
C ALA A 84 9.89 -8.72 0.20
N ASN A 85 9.14 -8.42 -0.86
CA ASN A 85 7.80 -8.95 -1.06
C ASN A 85 7.48 -9.15 -2.54
N THR A 86 6.45 -9.96 -2.80
CA THR A 86 5.83 -10.12 -4.10
C THR A 86 4.32 -10.21 -3.95
N PHE A 87 3.58 -9.70 -4.95
CA PHE A 87 2.13 -9.66 -4.95
C PHE A 87 1.55 -10.16 -6.27
N PHE A 88 0.38 -10.77 -6.19
CA PHE A 88 -0.52 -10.98 -7.30
C PHE A 88 -1.79 -10.17 -7.05
N ASP A 89 -2.19 -9.37 -8.05
CA ASP A 89 -3.36 -8.51 -8.02
C ASP A 89 -4.36 -8.96 -9.08
N HIS A 90 -5.64 -9.04 -8.71
CA HIS A 90 -6.72 -9.42 -9.60
C HIS A 90 -7.92 -8.49 -9.43
N GLN A 91 -8.26 -7.75 -10.48
CA GLN A 91 -9.48 -6.95 -10.59
C GLN A 91 -10.57 -7.81 -11.23
N PHE A 92 -11.71 -7.95 -10.56
CA PHE A 92 -12.74 -8.89 -10.98
C PHE A 92 -13.59 -8.40 -12.14
N SER A 93 -13.90 -7.10 -12.22
CA SER A 93 -14.81 -6.55 -13.23
C SER A 93 -14.32 -6.77 -14.65
N GLU A 94 -13.15 -6.27 -15.01
CA GLU A 94 -12.56 -6.41 -16.35
C GLU A 94 -11.53 -7.53 -16.41
N ASN A 95 -11.32 -8.26 -15.31
CA ASN A 95 -10.38 -9.38 -15.26
C ASN A 95 -8.93 -8.96 -15.55
N HIS A 96 -8.55 -7.75 -15.08
CA HIS A 96 -7.15 -7.32 -15.12
C HIS A 96 -6.33 -8.03 -14.06
N GLN A 97 -5.10 -8.38 -14.42
CA GLN A 97 -4.15 -9.07 -13.56
C GLN A 97 -2.79 -8.41 -13.61
N ARG A 98 -2.12 -8.35 -12.45
CA ARG A 98 -0.81 -7.74 -12.29
C ARG A 98 0.00 -8.53 -11.25
N VAL A 99 1.31 -8.63 -11.46
CA VAL A 99 2.26 -9.04 -10.42
C VAL A 99 3.08 -7.85 -9.98
N GLY A 100 3.52 -7.86 -8.74
CA GLY A 100 4.41 -6.84 -8.19
C GLY A 100 5.52 -7.45 -7.37
N ALA A 101 6.63 -6.74 -7.27
CA ALA A 101 7.72 -7.04 -6.35
C ALA A 101 8.16 -5.76 -5.66
N GLY A 102 8.52 -5.85 -4.39
CA GLY A 102 8.93 -4.69 -3.60
C GLY A 102 10.05 -5.00 -2.64
N VAL A 103 10.74 -3.94 -2.25
CA VAL A 103 11.76 -3.94 -1.20
C VAL A 103 11.54 -2.77 -0.27
N GLU A 104 11.92 -2.93 0.98
CA GLU A 104 11.77 -1.89 2.00
C GLU A 104 12.95 -1.88 2.98
N ALA A 105 13.33 -0.69 3.42
CA ALA A 105 14.25 -0.45 4.51
C ALA A 105 13.56 0.49 5.50
N ILE A 106 13.39 0.04 6.73
CA ILE A 106 12.57 0.70 7.75
C ILE A 106 13.41 0.91 9.00
N THR A 107 13.41 2.14 9.49
CA THR A 107 14.06 2.53 10.75
C THR A 107 13.07 3.30 11.65
N SER A 108 13.53 3.75 12.79
CA SER A 108 12.73 4.65 13.65
C SER A 108 12.74 6.11 13.20
N ILE A 109 13.61 6.49 12.23
CA ILE A 109 13.75 7.87 11.78
C ILE A 109 13.20 8.06 10.38
N PHE A 110 13.46 7.11 9.46
CA PHE A 110 12.94 7.16 8.11
C PHE A 110 12.73 5.77 7.55
N ASP A 111 11.82 5.64 6.61
CA ASP A 111 11.55 4.44 5.84
C ASP A 111 11.73 4.74 4.35
N VAL A 112 12.23 3.76 3.60
CA VAL A 112 12.30 3.82 2.13
C VAL A 112 11.69 2.54 1.57
N ARG A 113 10.82 2.68 0.57
CA ARG A 113 10.13 1.57 -0.10
C ARG A 113 10.16 1.76 -1.59
N ALA A 114 10.40 0.69 -2.33
CA ALA A 114 10.33 0.66 -3.78
C ALA A 114 9.51 -0.54 -4.23
N ASN A 115 8.61 -0.32 -5.18
CA ASN A 115 7.75 -1.34 -5.77
C ASN A 115 7.85 -1.29 -7.29
N TYR A 116 7.77 -2.44 -7.91
CA TYR A 116 7.66 -2.62 -9.36
C TYR A 116 6.43 -3.47 -9.68
N TYR A 117 5.76 -3.12 -10.76
CA TYR A 117 4.50 -3.72 -11.19
C TYR A 117 4.59 -4.15 -12.65
N ASN A 118 4.11 -5.35 -12.94
CA ASN A 118 4.05 -5.88 -14.30
C ASN A 118 2.64 -6.40 -14.60
N ALA A 119 2.00 -5.84 -15.62
CA ALA A 119 0.68 -6.25 -16.07
C ALA A 119 0.74 -7.61 -16.78
N LEU A 120 -0.05 -8.57 -16.32
CA LEU A 120 -0.14 -9.89 -16.92
C LEU A 120 -1.26 -9.99 -17.96
N SER A 121 -2.37 -9.24 -17.75
CA SER A 121 -3.52 -9.26 -18.66
C SER A 121 -3.26 -8.42 -19.91
N GLY A 122 -3.75 -8.91 -21.05
CA GLY A 122 -3.84 -8.15 -22.30
C GLY A 122 -4.91 -7.07 -22.27
N ARG A 123 -5.29 -6.57 -23.45
CA ARG A 123 -6.43 -5.66 -23.61
C ARG A 123 -7.71 -6.32 -23.16
N LYS A 124 -8.55 -5.58 -22.47
CA LYS A 124 -9.88 -5.98 -22.02
C LYS A 124 -10.90 -4.95 -22.51
N THR A 125 -12.13 -5.40 -22.73
CA THR A 125 -13.24 -4.49 -23.04
C THR A 125 -14.15 -4.43 -21.82
N ASN A 126 -14.36 -3.22 -21.29
CA ASN A 126 -15.26 -3.02 -20.16
C ASN A 126 -16.74 -3.04 -20.59
N ASP A 127 -17.65 -2.98 -19.64
CA ASP A 127 -19.10 -3.05 -19.86
C ASP A 127 -19.63 -1.90 -20.74
N THR A 128 -18.91 -0.79 -20.84
CA THR A 128 -19.26 0.35 -21.72
C THR A 128 -18.69 0.22 -23.12
N GLY A 129 -17.96 -0.88 -23.42
CA GLY A 129 -17.33 -1.10 -24.72
C GLY A 129 -15.98 -0.38 -24.90
N THR A 130 -15.45 0.24 -23.83
CA THR A 130 -14.12 0.87 -23.86
C THR A 130 -13.04 -0.21 -23.71
N ILE A 131 -12.01 -0.15 -24.54
CA ILE A 131 -10.87 -1.04 -24.44
C ILE A 131 -9.91 -0.49 -23.38
N GLU A 132 -9.52 -1.34 -22.42
CA GLU A 132 -8.60 -1.01 -21.35
C GLU A 132 -7.38 -1.94 -21.35
N ARG A 133 -6.26 -1.42 -20.86
CA ARG A 133 -5.01 -2.16 -20.69
C ARG A 133 -4.40 -1.84 -19.34
N ALA A 134 -4.11 -2.86 -18.54
CA ALA A 134 -3.36 -2.67 -17.30
C ALA A 134 -1.94 -2.16 -17.61
N MET A 135 -1.45 -1.23 -16.79
CA MET A 135 -0.14 -0.60 -16.97
C MET A 135 0.94 -1.30 -16.16
N ASP A 136 2.14 -1.32 -16.72
CA ASP A 136 3.38 -1.59 -15.98
C ASP A 136 3.79 -0.32 -15.22
N GLY A 137 4.58 -0.45 -14.16
CA GLY A 137 5.03 0.73 -13.46
C GLY A 137 5.92 0.46 -12.25
N TRP A 138 6.29 1.53 -11.59
CA TRP A 138 7.03 1.51 -10.33
C TRP A 138 6.63 2.68 -9.46
N ASP A 139 6.82 2.53 -8.16
CA ASP A 139 6.80 3.63 -7.20
C ASP A 139 7.98 3.54 -6.24
N LEU A 140 8.38 4.71 -5.76
CA LEU A 140 9.38 4.90 -4.70
C LEU A 140 8.80 5.84 -3.67
N ARG A 141 8.80 5.44 -2.39
CA ARG A 141 8.33 6.28 -1.29
C ARG A 141 9.38 6.39 -0.20
N ALA A 142 9.57 7.59 0.32
CA ALA A 142 10.35 7.88 1.51
C ALA A 142 9.47 8.57 2.55
N ASP A 143 9.47 8.05 3.77
CA ASP A 143 8.76 8.61 4.93
C ASP A 143 9.80 9.08 5.96
N TYR A 144 9.62 10.26 6.53
CA TYR A 144 10.41 10.78 7.64
C TYR A 144 9.55 10.89 8.89
N HIS A 145 9.96 10.20 9.94
CA HIS A 145 9.27 10.20 11.24
C HIS A 145 9.64 11.47 12.00
N LEU A 146 8.67 12.34 12.24
CA LEU A 146 8.92 13.60 12.93
C LEU A 146 9.36 13.35 14.39
N PRO A 147 10.41 14.05 14.89
CA PRO A 147 10.90 13.88 16.24
C PRO A 147 10.00 14.61 17.27
N ILE A 148 8.74 14.24 17.33
CA ILE A 148 7.73 14.77 18.24
C ILE A 148 7.05 13.61 19.00
N LYS A 149 6.32 13.91 20.07
CA LYS A 149 5.65 12.87 20.88
C LYS A 149 4.53 12.13 20.16
N GLN A 150 3.91 12.78 19.19
CA GLN A 150 2.87 12.20 18.36
C GLN A 150 3.53 11.38 17.25
N ASP A 151 2.95 10.26 16.88
CA ASP A 151 3.38 9.45 15.74
C ASP A 151 2.88 10.13 14.45
N VAL A 152 3.74 10.99 13.91
CA VAL A 152 3.46 11.78 12.69
C VAL A 152 4.64 11.63 11.74
N ASN A 153 4.34 11.29 10.50
CA ASN A 153 5.30 11.15 9.43
C ASN A 153 4.99 12.14 8.32
N ILE A 154 6.02 12.62 7.63
CA ILE A 154 5.88 13.30 6.35
C ILE A 154 6.47 12.40 5.28
N PHE A 155 5.90 12.42 4.08
CA PHE A 155 6.39 11.57 3.00
C PHE A 155 6.46 12.27 1.66
N VAL A 156 7.32 11.73 0.82
CA VAL A 156 7.39 12.00 -0.61
C VAL A 156 7.40 10.67 -1.36
N SER A 157 6.72 10.62 -2.48
CA SER A 157 6.70 9.46 -3.37
C SER A 157 6.83 9.92 -4.81
N ALA A 158 7.56 9.14 -5.62
CA ALA A 158 7.61 9.29 -7.06
C ALA A 158 7.06 8.01 -7.70
N PHE A 159 6.39 8.14 -8.85
CA PHE A 159 5.88 6.98 -9.57
C PHE A 159 5.94 7.19 -11.08
N GLU A 160 5.96 6.06 -11.78
CA GLU A 160 5.81 6.01 -13.22
C GLU A 160 4.97 4.77 -13.59
N PHE A 161 3.96 4.98 -14.44
CA PHE A 161 3.17 3.91 -15.02
C PHE A 161 3.08 4.13 -16.53
N GLU A 162 3.23 3.05 -17.31
CA GLU A 162 3.21 3.12 -18.76
C GLU A 162 2.38 2.00 -19.37
N ASN A 163 1.86 2.25 -20.55
CA ASN A 163 1.23 1.21 -21.35
C ASN A 163 2.32 0.23 -21.85
N PRO A 164 2.25 -1.08 -21.51
CA PRO A 164 3.26 -2.06 -21.92
C PRO A 164 3.26 -2.35 -23.42
N GLU A 165 2.31 -1.81 -24.19
CA GLU A 165 2.26 -1.99 -25.63
C GLU A 165 3.14 -0.96 -26.34
N SER A 166 4.12 -1.44 -27.13
CA SER A 166 5.08 -0.59 -27.85
C SER A 166 4.47 0.39 -28.84
N ALA A 167 3.23 0.18 -29.27
CA ALA A 167 2.48 1.08 -30.14
C ALA A 167 1.89 2.30 -29.43
N SER A 168 1.99 2.36 -28.10
CA SER A 168 1.42 3.43 -27.30
C SER A 168 2.51 4.18 -26.55
N SER A 169 2.49 5.48 -26.66
CA SER A 169 3.40 6.38 -25.93
C SER A 169 2.81 6.87 -24.60
N TYR A 170 1.70 6.29 -24.12
CA TYR A 170 1.10 6.74 -22.87
C TYR A 170 1.96 6.38 -21.67
N LYS A 171 2.36 7.41 -20.95
CA LYS A 171 3.14 7.32 -19.72
C LYS A 171 2.62 8.35 -18.72
N GLU A 172 2.37 7.90 -17.50
CA GLU A 172 1.99 8.73 -16.36
C GLU A 172 3.16 8.75 -15.37
N THR A 173 3.75 9.91 -15.15
CA THR A 173 4.81 10.13 -14.16
C THR A 173 4.40 11.23 -13.22
N GLY A 174 4.62 11.06 -11.94
CA GLY A 174 4.21 12.04 -10.96
C GLY A 174 4.86 11.86 -9.60
N ASN A 175 4.44 12.75 -8.70
CA ASN A 175 4.89 12.76 -7.32
C ASN A 175 3.69 12.87 -6.37
N LYS A 176 3.86 12.33 -5.16
CA LYS A 176 2.93 12.52 -4.05
C LYS A 176 3.69 13.09 -2.86
N TYR A 177 3.06 14.03 -2.17
CA TYR A 177 3.58 14.62 -0.94
C TYR A 177 2.49 14.61 0.11
N GLY A 178 2.82 14.28 1.33
CA GLY A 178 1.81 14.26 2.35
C GLY A 178 2.35 14.02 3.74
N ALA A 179 1.41 13.81 4.64
CA ALA A 179 1.68 13.43 6.01
C ALA A 179 0.71 12.34 6.44
N ASP A 180 1.15 11.49 7.35
CA ASP A 180 0.29 10.58 8.09
C ASP A 180 0.46 10.77 9.59
N ALA A 181 -0.59 10.45 10.35
CA ALA A 181 -0.61 10.54 11.81
C ALA A 181 -1.39 9.39 12.41
N LYS A 182 -0.83 8.76 13.46
CA LYS A 182 -1.52 7.74 14.23
C LYS A 182 -2.20 8.36 15.46
N LEU A 183 -3.50 8.12 15.57
CA LEU A 183 -4.35 8.58 16.67
C LEU A 183 -5.09 7.40 17.30
N GLY A 184 -4.48 6.75 18.28
CA GLY A 184 -4.98 5.50 18.83
C GLY A 184 -5.04 4.41 17.76
N ASN A 185 -6.21 3.86 17.53
CA ASN A 185 -6.42 2.85 16.48
C ASN A 185 -6.65 3.44 15.08
N PHE A 186 -6.62 4.76 14.93
CA PHE A 186 -6.78 5.40 13.64
C PHE A 186 -5.44 5.84 13.06
N LEU A 187 -5.23 5.55 11.79
CA LEU A 187 -4.18 6.14 10.97
C LEU A 187 -4.85 7.06 9.96
N LEU A 188 -4.43 8.31 9.95
CA LEU A 188 -4.91 9.33 9.02
C LEU A 188 -3.77 9.68 8.08
N GLU A 189 -4.01 9.64 6.78
CA GLU A 189 -3.04 10.11 5.78
C GLU A 189 -3.72 11.16 4.90
N GLY A 190 -2.97 12.18 4.50
CA GLY A 190 -3.45 13.19 3.57
C GLY A 190 -2.31 13.80 2.79
N GLY A 191 -2.61 14.23 1.57
CA GLY A 191 -1.57 14.78 0.72
C GLY A 191 -2.09 15.27 -0.63
N TYR A 192 -1.14 15.56 -1.48
CA TYR A 192 -1.35 16.05 -2.83
C TYR A 192 -0.54 15.23 -3.83
N GLN A 193 -1.15 14.91 -4.96
CA GLN A 193 -0.48 14.29 -6.11
C GLN A 193 -0.45 15.29 -7.26
N ASP A 194 0.70 15.37 -7.93
CA ASP A 194 0.82 15.98 -9.26
C ASP A 194 1.33 14.95 -10.27
N ASP A 195 0.93 15.07 -11.54
CA ASP A 195 1.42 14.22 -12.61
C ASP A 195 1.49 14.94 -13.96
N ASN A 196 2.16 14.29 -14.94
CA ASN A 196 2.33 14.83 -16.30
C ASN A 196 1.07 14.73 -17.16
N GLN A 197 -0.04 14.17 -16.67
CA GLN A 197 -1.32 14.04 -17.37
C GLN A 197 -2.35 15.08 -16.89
N ALA A 198 -1.92 16.03 -16.04
CA ALA A 198 -2.77 17.05 -15.40
C ALA A 198 -3.90 16.44 -14.54
N ASN A 199 -3.63 15.31 -13.89
CA ASN A 199 -4.50 14.68 -12.91
C ASN A 199 -4.08 15.07 -11.49
N ASP A 200 -3.90 16.36 -11.24
CA ASP A 200 -3.56 16.88 -9.92
C ASP A 200 -4.75 16.81 -8.99
N TYR A 201 -4.53 16.30 -7.78
CA TYR A 201 -5.61 16.14 -6.81
C TYR A 201 -5.14 16.06 -5.36
N TRP A 202 -6.03 16.46 -4.44
CA TRP A 202 -5.90 16.16 -3.02
C TRP A 202 -6.43 14.77 -2.73
N PHE A 203 -5.76 14.05 -1.85
CA PHE A 203 -6.20 12.76 -1.37
C PHE A 203 -6.15 12.69 0.15
N GLY A 204 -6.93 11.78 0.72
CA GLY A 204 -6.92 11.44 2.14
C GLY A 204 -7.25 9.98 2.35
N ASN A 205 -6.76 9.43 3.44
CA ASN A 205 -7.07 8.07 3.88
C ASN A 205 -7.39 8.08 5.37
N ILE A 206 -8.39 7.31 5.75
CA ILE A 206 -8.73 7.03 7.14
C ILE A 206 -8.70 5.52 7.31
N THR A 207 -7.80 5.03 8.14
CA THR A 207 -7.63 3.59 8.40
C THR A 207 -7.89 3.31 9.88
N TYR A 208 -8.78 2.34 10.16
CA TYR A 208 -8.97 1.79 11.50
C TYR A 208 -8.17 0.49 11.63
N VAL A 209 -7.22 0.46 12.55
CA VAL A 209 -6.22 -0.59 12.72
C VAL A 209 -6.53 -1.45 13.93
N VAL A 210 -6.44 -2.76 13.78
CA VAL A 210 -6.48 -3.75 14.86
C VAL A 210 -5.18 -4.55 14.87
N ASN A 211 -4.36 -4.36 15.89
CA ASN A 211 -3.10 -5.09 16.08
C ASN A 211 -3.29 -6.29 17.01
N PHE A 212 -2.77 -7.45 16.62
CA PHE A 212 -2.92 -8.71 17.34
C PHE A 212 -1.60 -9.24 17.92
N GLY A 213 -0.61 -8.46 18.19
CA GLY A 213 0.62 -9.09 18.65
C GLY A 213 1.79 -8.22 19.02
N SER A 214 1.68 -6.94 18.89
CA SER A 214 2.66 -5.99 19.40
C SER A 214 2.01 -5.08 20.40
N GLY A 215 2.46 -5.11 21.64
CA GLY A 215 2.12 -4.07 22.59
C GLY A 215 2.53 -2.71 22.02
N GLU A 216 1.69 -1.71 22.19
CA GLU A 216 2.04 -0.33 21.87
C GLU A 216 3.33 0.04 22.60
N LYS A 217 4.43 0.25 21.87
CA LYS A 217 5.64 0.82 22.47
C LYS A 217 5.40 2.29 22.74
N ASP A 218 5.72 2.71 23.94
CA ASP A 218 5.73 4.11 24.33
C ASP A 218 6.81 4.82 23.49
N THR A 219 6.41 5.63 22.53
CA THR A 219 7.26 6.37 21.57
C THR A 219 8.07 7.50 22.24
N SER A 220 8.13 7.54 23.57
CA SER A 220 8.74 8.64 24.34
C SER A 220 10.27 8.63 24.40
N SER A 221 10.97 7.66 23.79
CA SER A 221 12.43 7.51 23.94
C SER A 221 13.19 8.05 22.72
N ASN A 222 14.00 9.08 22.97
CA ASN A 222 15.08 9.62 22.10
C ASN A 222 14.77 9.69 20.59
N LEU A 223 14.01 10.69 20.22
CA LEU A 223 13.53 10.98 18.86
C LEU A 223 14.64 11.32 17.84
N THR A 224 15.92 11.30 18.23
CA THR A 224 17.07 11.67 17.37
C THR A 224 18.06 10.52 17.14
N SER A 225 17.81 9.35 17.75
CA SER A 225 18.68 8.17 17.58
C SER A 225 17.87 6.98 17.05
N LEU A 226 18.55 6.08 16.34
CA LEU A 226 17.95 4.82 15.91
C LEU A 226 17.53 3.99 17.12
N THR A 227 16.28 3.55 17.13
CA THR A 227 15.69 2.69 18.18
C THR A 227 15.15 1.41 17.57
N ASP A 228 14.84 0.43 18.44
CA ASP A 228 14.26 -0.85 18.05
C ASP A 228 12.95 -0.67 17.27
N VAL A 229 12.85 -1.32 16.10
CA VAL A 229 11.70 -1.31 15.19
C VAL A 229 11.03 -2.67 15.04
N SER A 230 11.21 -3.57 15.99
CA SER A 230 10.60 -4.91 15.97
C SER A 230 9.06 -4.89 15.95
N ASP A 231 8.45 -3.85 16.47
CA ASP A 231 7.02 -3.59 16.40
C ASP A 231 6.50 -3.36 14.97
N LYS A 232 7.39 -2.99 14.02
CA LYS A 232 7.06 -2.78 12.61
C LYS A 232 7.11 -4.06 11.76
N LEU A 233 7.44 -5.23 12.33
CA LEU A 233 7.54 -6.50 11.59
C LEU A 233 6.27 -6.87 10.82
N TYR A 234 5.10 -6.53 11.32
CA TYR A 234 3.81 -6.87 10.73
C TYR A 234 3.03 -5.67 10.21
N GLN A 235 3.65 -4.50 10.09
CA GLN A 235 3.00 -3.38 9.41
C GLN A 235 2.73 -3.72 7.94
N PRO A 236 1.65 -3.19 7.33
CA PRO A 236 1.38 -3.42 5.91
C PRO A 236 2.52 -2.95 5.00
N VAL A 237 2.75 -3.71 3.93
CA VAL A 237 3.57 -3.24 2.81
C VAL A 237 2.83 -2.07 2.15
N LYS A 238 3.46 -0.89 2.10
CA LYS A 238 2.93 0.29 1.40
C LYS A 238 3.22 0.16 -0.09
N ARG A 239 2.17 0.07 -0.91
CA ARG A 239 2.23 -0.09 -2.37
C ARG A 239 0.94 0.39 -3.03
N GLU A 240 0.94 0.47 -4.37
CA GLU A 240 -0.29 0.72 -5.12
C GLU A 240 -1.12 -0.57 -5.21
N ASN A 241 -2.28 -0.61 -4.56
CA ASN A 241 -3.14 -1.80 -4.50
C ASN A 241 -4.16 -1.86 -5.63
N LYS A 242 -4.53 -0.72 -6.23
CA LYS A 242 -5.40 -0.68 -7.40
C LYS A 242 -4.59 -0.92 -8.68
N ILE A 243 -5.19 -1.58 -9.65
CA ILE A 243 -4.57 -1.77 -10.97
C ILE A 243 -4.85 -0.52 -11.80
N ARG A 244 -3.79 0.23 -12.15
CA ARG A 244 -3.92 1.36 -13.07
C ARG A 244 -4.13 0.85 -14.48
N VAL A 245 -5.06 1.48 -15.20
CA VAL A 245 -5.41 1.12 -16.57
C VAL A 245 -5.27 2.32 -17.49
N VAL A 246 -4.91 2.06 -18.72
CA VAL A 246 -5.02 3.05 -19.81
C VAL A 246 -6.21 2.69 -20.69
N LYS A 247 -7.04 3.69 -21.01
CA LYS A 247 -8.20 3.57 -21.90
C LYS A 247 -7.75 3.82 -23.32
N ILE A 248 -8.08 2.90 -24.22
CA ILE A 248 -7.69 2.95 -25.63
C ILE A 248 -8.94 3.20 -26.47
N SER A 249 -9.04 4.37 -27.11
CA SER A 249 -10.12 4.67 -28.06
C SER A 249 -9.79 4.18 -29.47
N ALA A 250 -10.79 4.09 -30.34
CA ALA A 250 -10.61 3.77 -31.75
C ALA A 250 -9.75 4.81 -32.50
N SER A 251 -9.60 6.02 -31.96
CA SER A 251 -8.80 7.14 -32.51
C SER A 251 -7.47 7.37 -31.80
N GLY A 252 -7.11 6.52 -30.82
CA GLY A 252 -5.87 6.66 -30.06
C GLY A 252 -6.07 6.52 -28.55
N LEU A 253 -5.02 6.78 -27.78
CA LEU A 253 -5.05 6.73 -26.34
C LEU A 253 -5.89 7.85 -25.75
N VAL A 254 -6.72 7.49 -24.79
CA VAL A 254 -7.43 8.43 -23.93
C VAL A 254 -7.03 8.12 -22.49
N ALA A 255 -6.69 9.14 -21.73
CA ALA A 255 -6.38 9.21 -20.30
C ALA A 255 -6.34 7.90 -19.52
N GLY A 256 -5.30 7.71 -18.73
CA GLY A 256 -5.23 6.68 -17.69
C GLY A 256 -6.12 7.04 -16.49
N GLY A 257 -6.45 6.06 -15.71
CA GLY A 257 -7.24 6.21 -14.49
C GLY A 257 -7.30 4.93 -13.68
N PHE A 258 -7.97 5.03 -12.60
CA PHE A 258 -8.39 3.88 -11.81
C PHE A 258 -9.77 3.47 -12.26
#